data_bf46e661779ceafa823e1fed89bab131
#
_entry.id   bf46e661779ceafa823e1fed89bab131
#
_cell.length_a   1.000
_cell.length_b   1.000
_cell.length_c   1.000
_cell.angle_alpha   90.00
_cell.angle_beta   90.00
_cell.angle_gamma   90.00
#
_symmetry.space_group_name_H-M   'P 1'
#
loop_
_entity.id
_entity.type
_entity.pdbx_description
1 polymer ?
#
loop_
_entity_poly.entity_id
_entity_poly.type
_entity_poly.pdbx_seq_one_letter_code
_entity_poly.pdbx_strand_id
1 'polypeptide(L)'
;MQMTMSNQEQQNVSQLEAINQDAAQLIHHLRCSHAPEEVLAEATNHIRQAMEALAPHLQQGEGWSTISIASDTPGFGWDEDDLTAVMPYSPVSGKRNPIAPPLRMWKEGTEVHGEAIFSPTYAGPPDSVHGGIIAAVFDEILSMANVISGKAGFTGTLTIRYHRKTPLNTPIELWGVNERQDGRKQFSRGELRVNGEVTASAEGLFI
;
A
#
# COMPACT_ATOMS: atom_id res chain seq x y z
N MET A 1 -20.51 12.65 -14.02
CA MET A 1 -20.38 11.93 -15.30
C MET A 1 -19.13 11.08 -15.17
N GLN A 2 -19.31 9.78 -14.85
CA GLN A 2 -18.18 8.85 -14.78
C GLN A 2 -17.61 8.74 -16.22
N MET A 3 -16.37 9.18 -16.39
CA MET A 3 -15.62 8.87 -17.61
C MET A 3 -15.33 7.37 -17.56
N THR A 4 -16.07 6.59 -18.35
CA THR A 4 -15.78 5.17 -18.56
C THR A 4 -14.49 5.07 -19.37
N MET A 5 -13.48 4.43 -18.80
CA MET A 5 -12.23 4.11 -19.50
C MET A 5 -12.54 3.28 -20.74
N SER A 6 -11.82 3.53 -21.84
CA SER A 6 -11.89 2.69 -23.03
C SER A 6 -11.39 1.26 -22.73
N ASN A 7 -11.82 0.29 -23.52
CA ASN A 7 -11.34 -1.09 -23.39
C ASN A 7 -9.81 -1.20 -23.46
N GLN A 8 -9.15 -0.35 -24.27
CA GLN A 8 -7.69 -0.33 -24.39
C GLN A 8 -7.02 0.20 -23.12
N GLU A 9 -7.56 1.24 -22.50
CA GLU A 9 -7.05 1.77 -21.23
C GLU A 9 -7.22 0.77 -20.10
N GLN A 10 -8.36 0.06 -20.04
CA GLN A 10 -8.59 -1.00 -19.06
C GLN A 10 -7.60 -2.16 -19.23
N GLN A 11 -7.31 -2.58 -20.47
CA GLN A 11 -6.30 -3.62 -20.75
C GLN A 11 -4.89 -3.17 -20.35
N ASN A 12 -4.52 -1.92 -20.64
CA ASN A 12 -3.21 -1.38 -20.24
C ASN A 12 -3.05 -1.31 -18.72
N VAL A 13 -4.11 -0.93 -18.01
CA VAL A 13 -4.13 -0.93 -16.54
C VAL A 13 -3.93 -2.34 -15.99
N SER A 14 -4.66 -3.32 -16.50
CA SER A 14 -4.55 -4.72 -16.08
C SER A 14 -3.15 -5.29 -16.34
N GLN A 15 -2.52 -4.96 -17.48
CA GLN A 15 -1.16 -5.36 -17.80
C GLN A 15 -0.13 -4.70 -16.88
N LEU A 16 -0.32 -3.42 -16.54
CA LEU A 16 0.55 -2.71 -15.61
C LEU A 16 0.45 -3.29 -14.19
N GLU A 17 -0.72 -3.67 -13.74
CA GLU A 17 -0.89 -4.33 -12.45
C GLU A 17 -0.27 -5.73 -12.44
N ALA A 18 -0.43 -6.51 -13.51
CA ALA A 18 0.19 -7.83 -13.64
C ALA A 18 1.72 -7.76 -13.59
N ILE A 19 2.36 -6.86 -14.35
CA ILE A 19 3.83 -6.72 -14.33
C ILE A 19 4.34 -6.23 -12.97
N ASN A 20 3.58 -5.39 -12.25
CA ASN A 20 3.93 -4.98 -10.89
C ASN A 20 3.84 -6.15 -9.91
N GLN A 21 2.85 -7.04 -10.05
CA GLN A 21 2.76 -8.28 -9.30
C GLN A 21 3.96 -9.20 -9.53
N ASP A 22 4.35 -9.40 -10.79
CA ASP A 22 5.53 -10.20 -11.15
C ASP A 22 6.81 -9.58 -10.58
N ALA A 23 6.95 -8.25 -10.64
CA ALA A 23 8.08 -7.54 -10.05
C ALA A 23 8.12 -7.67 -8.52
N ALA A 24 6.97 -7.62 -7.83
CA ALA A 24 6.90 -7.87 -6.39
C ALA A 24 7.32 -9.30 -6.03
N GLN A 25 6.91 -10.30 -6.83
CA GLN A 25 7.37 -11.69 -6.66
C GLN A 25 8.87 -11.81 -6.92
N LEU A 26 9.40 -11.14 -7.94
CA LEU A 26 10.84 -11.11 -8.20
C LEU A 26 11.61 -10.53 -7.01
N ILE A 27 11.16 -9.44 -6.41
CA ILE A 27 11.76 -8.85 -5.20
C ILE A 27 11.77 -9.89 -4.07
N HIS A 28 10.67 -10.62 -3.88
CA HIS A 28 10.60 -11.69 -2.89
C HIS A 28 11.58 -12.83 -3.19
N HIS A 29 11.65 -13.31 -4.45
CA HIS A 29 12.59 -14.36 -4.86
C HIS A 29 14.04 -13.94 -4.65
N LEU A 30 14.42 -12.71 -5.02
CA LEU A 30 15.77 -12.17 -4.79
C LEU A 30 16.10 -12.12 -3.29
N ARG A 31 15.13 -11.73 -2.44
CA ARG A 31 15.33 -11.68 -0.98
C ARG A 31 15.56 -13.06 -0.37
N CYS A 32 14.94 -14.09 -0.93
CA CYS A 32 14.95 -15.46 -0.39
C CYS A 32 15.88 -16.42 -1.15
N SER A 33 16.52 -15.97 -2.25
CA SER A 33 17.32 -16.84 -3.13
C SER A 33 18.66 -17.24 -2.48
N HIS A 34 19.05 -18.47 -2.76
CA HIS A 34 20.38 -19.05 -2.57
C HIS A 34 20.87 -19.68 -3.88
N ALA A 35 20.49 -19.09 -5.03
CA ALA A 35 20.79 -19.64 -6.34
C ALA A 35 22.31 -19.55 -6.66
N PRO A 36 22.85 -20.51 -7.44
CA PRO A 36 24.24 -20.46 -7.91
C PRO A 36 24.46 -19.31 -8.91
N GLU A 37 25.74 -18.97 -9.13
CA GLU A 37 26.16 -17.78 -9.91
C GLU A 37 25.58 -17.77 -11.34
N GLU A 38 25.58 -18.90 -12.02
CA GLU A 38 25.07 -19.03 -13.39
C GLU A 38 23.56 -18.69 -13.47
N VAL A 39 22.76 -19.12 -12.50
CA VAL A 39 21.33 -18.81 -12.42
C VAL A 39 21.11 -17.33 -12.12
N LEU A 40 21.92 -16.74 -11.23
CA LEU A 40 21.87 -15.30 -10.95
C LEU A 40 22.26 -14.46 -12.16
N ALA A 41 23.25 -14.90 -12.95
CA ALA A 41 23.64 -14.24 -14.19
C ALA A 41 22.53 -14.27 -15.24
N GLU A 42 21.87 -15.41 -15.42
CA GLU A 42 20.73 -15.56 -16.32
C GLU A 42 19.58 -14.64 -15.90
N ALA A 43 19.19 -14.67 -14.63
CA ALA A 43 18.14 -13.80 -14.07
C ALA A 43 18.47 -12.31 -14.28
N THR A 44 19.74 -11.93 -14.07
CA THR A 44 20.20 -10.54 -14.31
C THR A 44 20.00 -10.12 -15.77
N ASN A 45 20.25 -11.00 -16.74
CA ASN A 45 20.04 -10.70 -18.16
C ASN A 45 18.56 -10.48 -18.47
N HIS A 46 17.66 -11.29 -17.93
CA HIS A 46 16.21 -11.12 -18.12
C HIS A 46 15.70 -9.81 -17.49
N ILE A 47 16.18 -9.44 -16.31
CA ILE A 47 15.82 -8.17 -15.66
C ILE A 47 16.28 -6.99 -16.53
N ARG A 48 17.50 -7.03 -17.08
CA ARG A 48 18.03 -5.98 -17.98
C ARG A 48 17.20 -5.85 -19.25
N GLN A 49 16.82 -6.95 -19.88
CA GLN A 49 15.95 -6.96 -21.06
C GLN A 49 14.59 -6.32 -20.76
N ALA A 50 13.99 -6.63 -19.62
CA ALA A 50 12.73 -6.02 -19.20
C ALA A 50 12.88 -4.49 -19.00
N MET A 51 13.97 -4.03 -18.36
CA MET A 51 14.24 -2.60 -18.18
C MET A 51 14.46 -1.90 -19.54
N GLU A 52 15.18 -2.51 -20.48
CA GLU A 52 15.42 -1.98 -21.83
C GLU A 52 14.10 -1.83 -22.61
N ALA A 53 13.20 -2.79 -22.50
CA ALA A 53 11.88 -2.73 -23.13
C ALA A 53 11.02 -1.58 -22.60
N LEU A 54 11.11 -1.27 -21.31
CA LEU A 54 10.33 -0.20 -20.67
C LEU A 54 10.95 1.19 -20.84
N ALA A 55 12.26 1.29 -21.02
CA ALA A 55 12.99 2.56 -21.01
C ALA A 55 12.45 3.62 -21.99
N PRO A 56 12.01 3.31 -23.24
CA PRO A 56 11.44 4.30 -24.15
C PRO A 56 10.08 4.85 -23.72
N HIS A 57 9.42 4.21 -22.76
CA HIS A 57 8.06 4.50 -22.32
C HIS A 57 7.99 5.12 -20.93
N LEU A 58 9.13 5.50 -20.36
CA LEU A 58 9.16 6.14 -19.06
C LEU A 58 8.48 7.49 -19.09
N GLN A 59 7.61 7.74 -18.12
CA GLN A 59 7.03 9.05 -17.91
C GLN A 59 8.14 10.06 -17.57
N GLN A 60 8.15 11.17 -18.30
CA GLN A 60 9.05 12.29 -18.03
C GLN A 60 8.26 13.47 -17.50
N GLY A 61 8.83 14.21 -16.54
CA GLY A 61 8.22 15.42 -16.00
C GLY A 61 7.96 15.38 -14.49
N GLU A 62 7.23 16.38 -14.03
CA GLU A 62 6.82 16.57 -12.64
C GLU A 62 5.39 16.02 -12.42
N GLY A 63 4.96 15.95 -11.16
CA GLY A 63 3.58 15.57 -10.84
C GLY A 63 3.40 14.10 -10.43
N TRP A 64 4.44 13.50 -9.86
CA TRP A 64 4.33 12.16 -9.27
C TRP A 64 3.37 12.16 -8.08
N SER A 65 2.36 11.30 -8.13
CA SER A 65 1.36 11.15 -7.08
C SER A 65 1.02 9.69 -6.85
N THR A 66 0.68 9.34 -5.62
CA THR A 66 0.12 8.03 -5.29
C THR A 66 -1.32 7.89 -5.78
N ILE A 67 -2.00 9.03 -5.99
CA ILE A 67 -3.40 9.12 -6.37
C ILE A 67 -3.51 9.11 -7.90
N SER A 68 -4.51 8.44 -8.45
CA SER A 68 -4.84 8.54 -9.88
C SER A 68 -5.38 9.93 -10.19
N ILE A 69 -5.03 10.51 -11.36
CA ILE A 69 -5.52 11.82 -11.83
C ILE A 69 -7.06 11.90 -11.80
N ALA A 70 -7.74 10.77 -11.97
CA ALA A 70 -9.20 10.70 -11.85
C ALA A 70 -9.71 11.04 -10.43
N SER A 71 -8.90 10.89 -9.39
CA SER A 71 -9.26 11.21 -8.00
C SER A 71 -9.28 12.70 -7.68
N ASP A 72 -8.65 13.55 -8.50
CA ASP A 72 -8.67 15.01 -8.35
C ASP A 72 -9.99 15.63 -8.79
N THR A 73 -10.92 14.83 -9.33
CA THR A 73 -12.24 15.28 -9.79
C THR A 73 -13.21 15.35 -8.62
N PRO A 74 -13.86 16.49 -8.35
CA PRO A 74 -14.92 16.59 -7.36
C PRO A 74 -16.02 15.55 -7.63
N GLY A 75 -16.35 14.72 -6.62
CA GLY A 75 -17.31 13.62 -6.76
C GLY A 75 -16.67 12.30 -7.21
N PHE A 76 -15.34 12.18 -7.17
CA PHE A 76 -14.66 10.90 -7.32
C PHE A 76 -15.20 9.91 -6.28
N GLY A 77 -15.87 8.86 -6.75
CA GLY A 77 -16.35 7.77 -5.92
C GLY A 77 -15.25 6.72 -5.78
N TRP A 78 -15.01 6.26 -4.58
CA TRP A 78 -14.20 5.08 -4.31
C TRP A 78 -15.07 3.83 -4.24
N ASP A 79 -14.49 2.68 -4.48
CA ASP A 79 -15.10 1.39 -4.18
C ASP A 79 -14.96 1.13 -2.68
N GLU A 80 -16.10 0.99 -1.97
CA GLU A 80 -16.10 0.73 -0.52
C GLU A 80 -15.52 -0.65 -0.19
N ASP A 81 -15.53 -1.58 -1.14
CA ASP A 81 -14.97 -2.93 -1.01
C ASP A 81 -13.45 -2.98 -1.35
N ASP A 82 -12.90 -1.94 -2.01
CA ASP A 82 -11.48 -1.85 -2.35
C ASP A 82 -10.95 -0.40 -2.31
N LEU A 83 -10.64 0.07 -1.12
CA LEU A 83 -10.10 1.41 -0.90
C LEU A 83 -8.66 1.58 -1.44
N THR A 84 -7.94 0.48 -1.72
CA THR A 84 -6.57 0.57 -2.30
C THR A 84 -6.58 1.12 -3.72
N ALA A 85 -7.71 1.01 -4.42
CA ALA A 85 -7.89 1.55 -5.77
C ALA A 85 -7.82 3.10 -5.82
N VAL A 86 -8.00 3.79 -4.68
CA VAL A 86 -7.86 5.25 -4.56
C VAL A 86 -6.41 5.69 -4.77
N MET A 87 -5.45 4.87 -4.32
CA MET A 87 -4.02 5.18 -4.36
C MET A 87 -3.22 4.09 -5.10
N PRO A 88 -3.47 3.87 -6.41
CA PRO A 88 -2.90 2.74 -7.15
C PRO A 88 -1.37 2.73 -7.23
N TYR A 89 -0.72 3.86 -7.01
CA TYR A 89 0.76 4.00 -7.01
C TYR A 89 1.36 4.14 -5.61
N SER A 90 0.56 4.00 -4.55
CA SER A 90 1.08 4.07 -3.19
C SER A 90 2.19 3.02 -2.95
N PRO A 91 3.29 3.39 -2.29
CA PRO A 91 4.31 2.43 -1.90
C PRO A 91 3.86 1.48 -0.77
N VAL A 92 2.64 1.67 -0.25
CA VAL A 92 2.10 0.91 0.89
C VAL A 92 0.89 0.06 0.51
N SER A 93 0.03 0.53 -0.42
CA SER A 93 -1.21 -0.18 -0.77
C SER A 93 -1.44 -0.30 -2.28
N GLY A 94 -0.60 0.33 -3.10
CA GLY A 94 -0.86 0.50 -4.52
C GLY A 94 -0.56 -0.73 -5.36
N LYS A 95 -1.55 -1.23 -6.10
CA LYS A 95 -1.40 -2.38 -7.02
C LYS A 95 -0.45 -2.12 -8.20
N ARG A 96 -0.12 -0.84 -8.47
CA ARG A 96 0.83 -0.40 -9.51
C ARG A 96 2.18 0.01 -8.93
N ASN A 97 2.51 -0.48 -7.74
CA ASN A 97 3.80 -0.25 -7.11
C ASN A 97 4.35 -1.59 -6.56
N PRO A 98 5.44 -2.12 -7.14
CA PRO A 98 5.94 -3.45 -6.80
C PRO A 98 6.55 -3.55 -5.40
N ILE A 99 6.83 -2.43 -4.73
CA ILE A 99 7.31 -2.44 -3.35
C ILE A 99 6.19 -2.43 -2.31
N ALA A 100 4.94 -2.20 -2.76
CA ALA A 100 3.81 -2.19 -1.84
C ALA A 100 3.57 -3.59 -1.23
N PRO A 101 3.37 -3.69 0.09
CA PRO A 101 2.91 -4.94 0.68
C PRO A 101 1.51 -5.31 0.15
N PRO A 102 1.13 -6.59 0.20
CA PRO A 102 -0.17 -7.07 -0.26
C PRO A 102 -1.28 -6.67 0.73
N LEU A 103 -1.51 -5.38 0.86
CA LEU A 103 -2.51 -4.80 1.72
C LEU A 103 -3.84 -4.69 0.96
N ARG A 104 -4.92 -5.20 1.55
CA ARG A 104 -6.28 -4.96 1.14
C ARG A 104 -6.97 -4.09 2.18
N MET A 105 -7.76 -3.11 1.76
CA MET A 105 -8.53 -2.24 2.65
C MET A 105 -9.95 -2.07 2.13
N TRP A 106 -10.92 -2.05 3.04
CA TRP A 106 -12.33 -1.80 2.74
C TRP A 106 -12.98 -0.95 3.82
N LYS A 107 -14.15 -0.41 3.52
CA LYS A 107 -14.93 0.42 4.44
C LYS A 107 -16.02 -0.39 5.10
N GLU A 108 -16.16 -0.24 6.42
CA GLU A 108 -17.30 -0.73 7.20
C GLU A 108 -17.88 0.42 8.05
N GLY A 109 -19.01 0.96 7.63
CA GLY A 109 -19.60 2.13 8.29
C GLY A 109 -18.69 3.35 8.22
N THR A 110 -18.16 3.79 9.36
CA THR A 110 -17.22 4.92 9.49
C THR A 110 -15.77 4.47 9.69
N GLU A 111 -15.49 3.19 9.60
CA GLU A 111 -14.20 2.57 9.86
C GLU A 111 -13.57 2.06 8.57
N VAL A 112 -12.25 2.02 8.57
CA VAL A 112 -11.45 1.32 7.57
C VAL A 112 -10.95 0.03 8.18
N HIS A 113 -11.22 -1.07 7.51
CA HIS A 113 -10.68 -2.38 7.83
C HIS A 113 -9.65 -2.78 6.77
N GLY A 114 -8.74 -3.65 7.15
CA GLY A 114 -7.75 -4.17 6.20
C GLY A 114 -7.19 -5.51 6.63
N GLU A 115 -6.55 -6.16 5.66
CA GLU A 115 -5.84 -7.42 5.86
C GLU A 115 -4.55 -7.44 5.06
N ALA A 116 -3.54 -8.14 5.57
CA ALA A 116 -2.27 -8.36 4.89
C ALA A 116 -1.59 -9.64 5.38
N ILE A 117 -0.71 -10.21 4.53
CA ILE A 117 0.28 -11.23 4.92
C ILE A 117 1.64 -10.73 4.48
N PHE A 118 2.49 -10.35 5.41
CA PHE A 118 3.82 -9.83 5.10
C PHE A 118 4.82 -10.97 4.91
N SER A 119 5.41 -11.04 3.73
CA SER A 119 6.48 -11.98 3.39
C SER A 119 7.84 -11.55 3.99
N PRO A 120 8.88 -12.41 3.91
CA PRO A 120 10.25 -12.06 4.30
C PRO A 120 10.83 -10.82 3.62
N THR A 121 10.23 -10.33 2.53
CA THR A 121 10.59 -9.05 1.89
C THR A 121 10.50 -7.88 2.88
N TYR A 122 9.55 -7.94 3.80
CA TYR A 122 9.25 -6.90 4.79
C TYR A 122 9.82 -7.18 6.18
N ALA A 123 10.79 -8.11 6.27
CA ALA A 123 11.38 -8.51 7.53
C ALA A 123 12.16 -7.38 8.23
N GLY A 124 12.00 -7.31 9.55
CA GLY A 124 12.81 -6.50 10.46
C GLY A 124 13.61 -7.41 11.41
N PRO A 125 13.34 -7.37 12.73
CA PRO A 125 13.91 -8.34 13.67
C PRO A 125 13.52 -9.79 13.32
N PRO A 126 14.22 -10.80 13.85
CA PRO A 126 13.93 -12.20 13.50
C PRO A 126 12.44 -12.54 13.57
N ASP A 127 11.93 -13.13 12.47
CA ASP A 127 10.56 -13.62 12.28
C ASP A 127 9.45 -12.58 12.49
N SER A 128 9.79 -11.28 12.31
CA SER A 128 8.82 -10.20 12.49
C SER A 128 8.88 -9.15 11.38
N VAL A 129 7.75 -8.50 11.16
CA VAL A 129 7.62 -7.37 10.24
C VAL A 129 8.45 -6.18 10.75
N HIS A 130 9.13 -5.49 9.84
CA HIS A 130 9.90 -4.29 10.16
C HIS A 130 9.00 -3.18 10.71
N GLY A 131 9.41 -2.55 11.82
CA GLY A 131 8.62 -1.50 12.47
C GLY A 131 8.29 -0.31 11.57
N GLY A 132 9.20 0.06 10.65
CA GLY A 132 8.93 1.10 9.65
C GLY A 132 7.87 0.73 8.62
N ILE A 133 7.74 -0.56 8.27
CA ILE A 133 6.65 -1.05 7.40
C ILE A 133 5.31 -0.95 8.16
N ILE A 134 5.27 -1.35 9.42
CA ILE A 134 4.09 -1.19 10.28
C ILE A 134 3.70 0.29 10.38
N ALA A 135 4.69 1.19 10.52
CA ALA A 135 4.44 2.63 10.56
C ALA A 135 3.82 3.15 9.26
N ALA A 136 4.35 2.75 8.12
CA ALA A 136 3.82 3.12 6.80
C ALA A 136 2.38 2.61 6.61
N VAL A 137 2.09 1.38 7.05
CA VAL A 137 0.74 0.82 6.99
C VAL A 137 -0.24 1.58 7.88
N PHE A 138 0.18 2.02 9.07
CA PHE A 138 -0.65 2.89 9.91
C PHE A 138 -0.90 4.26 9.27
N ASP A 139 0.12 4.86 8.67
CA ASP A 139 -0.06 6.13 7.95
C ASP A 139 -1.11 6.00 6.84
N GLU A 140 -1.05 4.94 6.08
CA GLU A 140 -1.98 4.66 4.98
C GLU A 140 -3.42 4.42 5.46
N ILE A 141 -3.63 3.54 6.44
CA ILE A 141 -4.99 3.21 6.90
C ILE A 141 -5.64 4.39 7.65
N LEU A 142 -4.87 5.18 8.41
CA LEU A 142 -5.39 6.35 9.08
C LEU A 142 -5.66 7.51 8.11
N SER A 143 -4.83 7.67 7.08
CA SER A 143 -5.11 8.60 5.97
C SER A 143 -6.42 8.23 5.27
N MET A 144 -6.62 6.93 5.00
CA MET A 144 -7.85 6.45 4.37
C MET A 144 -9.08 6.64 5.29
N ALA A 145 -8.94 6.43 6.61
CA ALA A 145 -10.00 6.73 7.58
C ALA A 145 -10.42 8.22 7.55
N ASN A 146 -9.47 9.12 7.31
CA ASN A 146 -9.77 10.54 7.11
C ASN A 146 -10.49 10.79 5.78
N VAL A 147 -10.03 10.16 4.70
CA VAL A 147 -10.66 10.28 3.37
C VAL A 147 -12.12 9.85 3.41
N ILE A 148 -12.45 8.68 3.99
CA ILE A 148 -13.85 8.22 4.08
C ILE A 148 -14.71 9.07 5.02
N SER A 149 -14.09 9.80 5.97
CA SER A 149 -14.77 10.79 6.80
C SER A 149 -15.05 12.12 6.07
N GLY A 150 -14.66 12.23 4.82
CA GLY A 150 -14.91 13.38 3.94
C GLY A 150 -13.81 14.43 3.96
N LYS A 151 -12.65 14.18 4.56
CA LYS A 151 -11.57 15.16 4.63
C LYS A 151 -10.18 14.52 4.62
N ALA A 152 -9.53 14.56 3.48
CA ALA A 152 -8.11 14.20 3.39
C ALA A 152 -7.22 15.25 4.10
N GLY A 153 -6.03 14.84 4.54
CA GLY A 153 -5.05 15.71 5.16
C GLY A 153 -3.65 15.12 5.08
N PHE A 154 -2.64 15.96 5.27
CA PHE A 154 -1.26 15.51 5.39
C PHE A 154 -0.97 15.07 6.83
N THR A 155 -0.19 14.02 6.96
CA THR A 155 0.25 13.51 8.27
C THR A 155 1.14 14.55 8.96
N GLY A 156 0.66 15.12 10.05
CA GLY A 156 1.42 16.04 10.88
C GLY A 156 2.18 15.33 11.99
N THR A 157 1.56 14.32 12.60
CA THR A 157 2.18 13.48 13.63
C THR A 157 1.59 12.09 13.58
N LEU A 158 2.46 11.08 13.68
CA LEU A 158 2.06 9.69 13.83
C LEU A 158 2.79 9.10 15.04
N THR A 159 2.05 8.65 16.03
CA THR A 159 2.58 8.01 17.22
C THR A 159 2.22 6.53 17.21
N ILE A 160 3.22 5.66 17.30
CA ILE A 160 3.03 4.22 17.22
C ILE A 160 3.52 3.56 18.50
N ARG A 161 2.72 2.63 19.00
CA ARG A 161 3.10 1.76 20.10
C ARG A 161 3.16 0.32 19.60
N TYR A 162 4.33 -0.29 19.71
CA TYR A 162 4.56 -1.70 19.43
C TYR A 162 4.40 -2.49 20.73
N HIS A 163 3.33 -3.28 20.81
CA HIS A 163 3.00 -4.04 22.03
C HIS A 163 3.71 -5.39 22.05
N ARG A 164 3.86 -6.00 20.87
CA ARG A 164 4.54 -7.27 20.67
C ARG A 164 5.03 -7.42 19.23
N LYS A 165 5.79 -8.47 18.93
CA LYS A 165 6.21 -8.78 17.57
C LYS A 165 4.99 -9.04 16.68
N THR A 166 4.98 -8.47 15.48
CA THR A 166 4.04 -8.79 14.41
C THR A 166 4.72 -9.84 13.52
N PRO A 167 4.26 -11.10 13.49
CA PRO A 167 4.95 -12.18 12.79
C PRO A 167 4.85 -12.04 11.27
N LEU A 168 5.86 -12.55 10.54
CA LEU A 168 5.81 -12.75 9.09
C LEU A 168 4.92 -13.94 8.73
N ASN A 169 4.49 -13.99 7.46
CA ASN A 169 3.72 -15.10 6.87
C ASN A 169 2.46 -15.50 7.66
N THR A 170 1.88 -14.53 8.38
CA THR A 170 0.71 -14.73 9.21
C THR A 170 -0.34 -13.70 8.83
N PRO A 171 -1.63 -14.07 8.74
CA PRO A 171 -2.70 -13.10 8.51
C PRO A 171 -2.72 -12.03 9.60
N ILE A 172 -2.78 -10.79 9.16
CA ILE A 172 -2.82 -9.60 10.00
C ILE A 172 -4.11 -8.85 9.68
N GLU A 173 -4.83 -8.47 10.71
CA GLU A 173 -6.01 -7.63 10.64
C GLU A 173 -5.62 -6.19 10.98
N LEU A 174 -6.18 -5.25 10.24
CA LEU A 174 -5.95 -3.82 10.39
C LEU A 174 -7.30 -3.12 10.61
N TRP A 175 -7.28 -2.13 11.44
CA TRP A 175 -8.44 -1.29 11.70
C TRP A 175 -8.01 0.16 11.91
N GLY A 176 -8.79 1.11 11.38
CA GLY A 176 -8.56 2.53 11.53
C GLY A 176 -9.85 3.34 11.51
N VAL A 177 -9.90 4.42 12.29
CA VAL A 177 -11.05 5.31 12.37
C VAL A 177 -10.62 6.75 12.58
N ASN A 178 -11.35 7.71 11.96
CA ASN A 178 -11.27 9.12 12.33
C ASN A 178 -12.18 9.34 13.55
N GLU A 179 -11.60 9.66 14.68
CA GLU A 179 -12.35 9.85 15.94
C GLU A 179 -12.91 11.26 16.10
N ARG A 180 -12.17 12.26 15.61
CA ARG A 180 -12.51 13.65 15.86
C ARG A 180 -11.90 14.59 14.82
N GLN A 181 -12.67 15.60 14.46
CA GLN A 181 -12.21 16.74 13.66
C GLN A 181 -12.28 18.02 14.49
N ASP A 182 -11.26 18.87 14.34
CA ASP A 182 -11.18 20.18 14.98
C ASP A 182 -10.57 21.18 14.00
N GLY A 183 -11.40 21.95 13.34
CA GLY A 183 -11.02 22.83 12.26
C GLY A 183 -10.36 22.07 11.10
N ARG A 184 -9.05 22.31 10.87
CA ARG A 184 -8.26 21.57 9.87
C ARG A 184 -7.65 20.27 10.40
N LYS A 185 -7.67 20.08 11.71
CA LYS A 185 -7.04 18.93 12.37
C LYS A 185 -7.97 17.73 12.39
N GLN A 186 -7.43 16.57 12.07
CA GLN A 186 -8.11 15.30 12.16
C GLN A 186 -7.30 14.39 13.08
N PHE A 187 -7.99 13.74 13.98
CA PHE A 187 -7.42 12.82 14.97
C PHE A 187 -7.94 11.43 14.68
N SER A 188 -7.05 10.54 14.35
CA SER A 188 -7.38 9.18 13.96
C SER A 188 -6.59 8.19 14.80
N ARG A 189 -7.14 7.02 15.01
CA ARG A 189 -6.44 5.90 15.66
C ARG A 189 -6.66 4.60 14.91
N GLY A 190 -5.77 3.65 15.15
CA GLY A 190 -5.87 2.33 14.54
C GLY A 190 -5.12 1.27 15.32
N GLU A 191 -5.42 0.04 14.97
CA GLU A 191 -4.82 -1.14 15.56
C GLU A 191 -4.44 -2.14 14.47
N LEU A 192 -3.39 -2.89 14.76
CA LEU A 192 -2.94 -4.04 13.99
C LEU A 192 -3.03 -5.26 14.90
N ARG A 193 -3.73 -6.30 14.43
CA ARG A 193 -4.04 -7.50 15.20
C ARG A 193 -3.56 -8.75 14.51
N VAL A 194 -3.19 -9.73 15.30
CA VAL A 194 -2.86 -11.09 14.87
C VAL A 194 -3.60 -12.05 15.77
N ASN A 195 -4.43 -12.93 15.19
CA ASN A 195 -5.27 -13.86 15.95
C ASN A 195 -6.11 -13.16 17.05
N GLY A 196 -6.65 -11.96 16.74
CA GLY A 196 -7.45 -11.15 17.66
C GLY A 196 -6.65 -10.36 18.70
N GLU A 197 -5.33 -10.54 18.80
CA GLU A 197 -4.47 -9.82 19.76
C GLU A 197 -3.81 -8.60 19.11
N VAL A 198 -3.87 -7.43 19.77
CA VAL A 198 -3.21 -6.20 19.30
C VAL A 198 -1.69 -6.36 19.39
N THR A 199 -1.02 -6.27 18.23
CA THR A 199 0.46 -6.29 18.15
C THR A 199 1.05 -4.89 18.05
N ALA A 200 0.32 -3.96 17.43
CA ALA A 200 0.66 -2.54 17.40
C ALA A 200 -0.60 -1.67 17.39
N SER A 201 -0.47 -0.43 17.87
CA SER A 201 -1.51 0.60 17.78
C SER A 201 -0.90 1.95 17.39
N ALA A 202 -1.71 2.80 16.78
CA ALA A 202 -1.27 4.13 16.34
C ALA A 202 -2.32 5.20 16.61
N GLU A 203 -1.83 6.42 16.86
CA GLU A 203 -2.60 7.65 16.88
C GLU A 203 -1.99 8.62 15.86
N GLY A 204 -2.82 9.24 15.03
CA GLY A 204 -2.42 10.17 13.99
C GLY A 204 -3.10 11.52 14.14
N LEU A 205 -2.31 12.61 13.94
CA LEU A 205 -2.80 13.96 13.71
C LEU A 205 -2.54 14.32 12.25
N PHE A 206 -3.59 14.63 11.52
CA PHE A 206 -3.54 15.05 10.12
C PHE A 206 -4.06 16.49 9.98
N ILE A 207 -3.56 17.25 8.97
CA ILE A 207 -3.84 18.67 8.76
C ILE A 207 -4.18 18.96 7.29
#